data_70a1826067ef7712081c5725d7c40707
#
_entry.id   70a1826067ef7712081c5725d7c40707
#
_cell.length_a   1.000
_cell.length_b   1.000
_cell.length_c   1.000
_cell.angle_alpha   90.00
_cell.angle_beta   90.00
_cell.angle_gamma   90.00
#
_symmetry.space_group_name_H-M   'P 1'
#
loop_
_entity.id
_entity.type
_entity.pdbx_description
1 polymer ?
#
loop_
_entity_poly.entity_id
_entity_poly.type
_entity_poly.pdbx_seq_one_letter_code
_entity_poly.pdbx_strand_id
1 'polypeptide(L)'
;WMGHTFQWYCQMSNEDAPVSKGFFTIRDIEKNGRKATITAYDSIYDLNEIADAWIATLTYPITLKQMVSSMATKTGIPIMALTDAYRGNYTVYNNFMTSNITYREILEYIAQVCNVFFYADSATKQIKYKRYTPTNTIIDNTKYVSLNISDYEIEPVDKVQIQSTFDDIGYIAGTGTNAYIITENPLFFTSDKQTFIQEIAANILSELSTITYTPMTFSTLADFGIQCGDIIKVNGKTCYIMKKSIDSSGCEFECIGNKIREVQKDDVNSAITALNNKTNELIRTVDETKSTLTEVSGQVKNIEDEQGNITG
;
A
#
# COMPACT_ATOMS: atom_id res chain seq x y z
N TRP A 1 -23.35 -21.48 -12.34
CA TRP A 1 -23.21 -20.40 -11.32
C TRP A 1 -21.77 -19.88 -11.29
N MET A 2 -20.76 -20.72 -11.57
CA MET A 2 -19.37 -20.27 -11.71
C MET A 2 -19.25 -19.12 -12.73
N GLY A 3 -18.54 -18.06 -12.39
CA GLY A 3 -18.36 -16.88 -13.24
C GLY A 3 -19.52 -15.89 -13.25
N HIS A 4 -20.66 -16.20 -12.62
CA HIS A 4 -21.74 -15.23 -12.51
C HIS A 4 -21.39 -14.12 -11.51
N THR A 5 -21.67 -12.87 -11.89
CA THR A 5 -21.52 -11.71 -11.02
C THR A 5 -22.86 -11.34 -10.41
N PHE A 6 -22.87 -11.01 -9.13
CA PHE A 6 -24.02 -10.49 -8.40
C PHE A 6 -23.62 -9.24 -7.61
N GLN A 7 -24.61 -8.45 -7.23
CA GLN A 7 -24.44 -7.33 -6.32
C GLN A 7 -24.98 -7.70 -4.95
N TRP A 8 -24.18 -7.48 -3.92
CA TRP A 8 -24.57 -7.77 -2.54
C TRP A 8 -25.02 -6.49 -1.83
N TYR A 9 -26.11 -6.62 -1.07
CA TYR A 9 -26.67 -5.54 -0.29
C TYR A 9 -26.85 -5.95 1.16
N CYS A 10 -26.64 -5.00 2.09
CA CYS A 10 -27.03 -5.14 3.49
C CYS A 10 -28.19 -4.21 3.79
N GLN A 11 -29.14 -4.69 4.60
CA GLN A 11 -30.32 -3.96 5.03
C GLN A 11 -30.66 -4.37 6.45
N MET A 12 -30.96 -3.41 7.34
CA MET A 12 -31.30 -3.69 8.75
C MET A 12 -32.73 -4.11 8.94
N SER A 13 -33.64 -3.42 8.27
CA SER A 13 -35.06 -3.69 8.29
C SER A 13 -35.67 -3.50 6.91
N ASN A 14 -36.87 -3.99 6.67
CA ASN A 14 -37.53 -3.81 5.38
C ASN A 14 -37.88 -2.34 5.07
N GLU A 15 -37.78 -1.46 6.06
CA GLU A 15 -38.05 -0.02 5.93
C GLU A 15 -36.82 0.79 5.57
N ASP A 16 -35.62 0.22 5.80
CA ASP A 16 -34.35 0.90 5.48
C ASP A 16 -33.97 0.74 4.02
N ALA A 17 -33.30 1.74 3.46
CA ALA A 17 -32.72 1.61 2.14
C ALA A 17 -31.56 0.60 2.16
N PRO A 18 -31.52 -0.36 1.22
CA PRO A 18 -30.44 -1.33 1.13
C PRO A 18 -29.11 -0.63 0.76
N VAL A 19 -28.05 -0.96 1.49
CA VAL A 19 -26.68 -0.44 1.26
C VAL A 19 -25.89 -1.43 0.45
N SER A 20 -25.46 -1.03 -0.76
CA SER A 20 -24.62 -1.87 -1.61
C SER A 20 -23.26 -2.14 -0.96
N LYS A 21 -22.82 -3.38 -1.01
CA LYS A 21 -21.51 -3.86 -0.54
C LYS A 21 -20.56 -4.18 -1.67
N GLY A 22 -21.02 -4.14 -2.90
CA GLY A 22 -20.20 -4.32 -4.08
C GLY A 22 -20.70 -5.39 -5.01
N PHE A 23 -19.92 -5.59 -6.06
CA PHE A 23 -20.13 -6.59 -7.08
C PHE A 23 -19.12 -7.71 -6.92
N PHE A 24 -19.61 -8.94 -6.89
CA PHE A 24 -18.78 -10.12 -6.63
C PHE A 24 -19.02 -11.17 -7.72
N THR A 25 -17.96 -11.79 -8.19
CA THR A 25 -17.99 -12.88 -9.15
C THR A 25 -17.74 -14.21 -8.44
N ILE A 26 -18.60 -15.18 -8.64
CA ILE A 26 -18.51 -16.52 -8.04
C ILE A 26 -17.30 -17.26 -8.63
N ARG A 27 -16.37 -17.65 -7.78
CA ARG A 27 -15.12 -18.33 -8.15
C ARG A 27 -15.03 -19.75 -7.62
N ASP A 28 -15.80 -20.08 -6.57
CA ASP A 28 -15.86 -21.45 -6.07
C ASP A 28 -17.23 -21.79 -5.49
N ILE A 29 -17.62 -23.07 -5.57
CA ILE A 29 -18.85 -23.60 -5.00
C ILE A 29 -18.55 -24.99 -4.43
N GLU A 30 -18.51 -25.06 -3.11
CA GLU A 30 -18.40 -26.33 -2.40
C GLU A 30 -19.79 -26.84 -1.99
N LYS A 31 -20.09 -28.08 -2.31
CA LYS A 31 -21.36 -28.71 -1.92
C LYS A 31 -21.11 -29.77 -0.84
N ASN A 32 -21.84 -29.62 0.26
CA ASN A 32 -21.84 -30.61 1.35
C ASN A 32 -23.29 -30.97 1.72
N GLY A 33 -23.76 -32.07 1.15
CA GLY A 33 -25.13 -32.52 1.29
C GLY A 33 -26.13 -31.50 0.74
N ARG A 34 -26.96 -30.92 1.61
CA ARG A 34 -27.96 -29.90 1.25
C ARG A 34 -27.45 -28.47 1.36
N LYS A 35 -26.23 -28.28 1.81
CA LYS A 35 -25.60 -26.96 1.92
C LYS A 35 -24.65 -26.73 0.77
N ALA A 36 -24.58 -25.51 0.29
CA ALA A 36 -23.56 -25.04 -0.64
C ALA A 36 -22.87 -23.82 -0.03
N THR A 37 -21.53 -23.85 -0.02
CA THR A 37 -20.71 -22.69 0.30
C THR A 37 -20.29 -22.05 -1.01
N ILE A 38 -20.56 -20.78 -1.18
CA ILE A 38 -20.20 -20.01 -2.39
C ILE A 38 -19.12 -19.02 -1.99
N THR A 39 -17.99 -19.08 -2.70
CA THR A 39 -16.92 -18.10 -2.56
C THR A 39 -16.93 -17.18 -3.79
N ALA A 40 -16.99 -15.89 -3.55
CA ALA A 40 -17.02 -14.88 -4.59
C ALA A 40 -16.07 -13.72 -4.22
N TYR A 41 -15.45 -13.14 -5.23
CA TYR A 41 -14.49 -12.05 -5.09
C TYR A 41 -14.92 -10.85 -5.93
N ASP A 42 -14.43 -9.67 -5.54
CA ASP A 42 -14.61 -8.43 -6.30
C ASP A 42 -13.67 -8.39 -7.53
N SER A 43 -13.73 -7.27 -8.27
CA SER A 43 -12.96 -7.10 -9.51
C SER A 43 -11.45 -7.01 -9.30
N ILE A 44 -10.95 -6.76 -8.08
CA ILE A 44 -9.50 -6.76 -7.80
C ILE A 44 -8.94 -8.16 -7.92
N TYR A 45 -9.72 -9.18 -7.58
CA TYR A 45 -9.31 -10.58 -7.75
C TYR A 45 -8.96 -10.93 -9.20
N ASP A 46 -9.67 -10.35 -10.16
CA ASP A 46 -9.46 -10.61 -11.59
C ASP A 46 -8.13 -10.02 -12.11
N LEU A 47 -7.49 -9.15 -11.35
CA LEU A 47 -6.14 -8.63 -11.63
C LEU A 47 -5.00 -9.57 -11.20
N ASN A 48 -5.29 -10.76 -10.65
CA ASN A 48 -4.27 -11.76 -10.33
C ASN A 48 -3.73 -12.51 -11.58
N GLU A 49 -4.14 -12.11 -12.79
CA GLU A 49 -3.57 -12.63 -14.02
C GLU A 49 -2.17 -12.07 -14.27
N ILE A 50 -1.30 -12.89 -14.91
CA ILE A 50 0.07 -12.49 -15.25
C ILE A 50 0.07 -11.40 -16.31
N ALA A 51 0.82 -10.33 -16.07
CA ALA A 51 0.86 -9.12 -16.88
C ALA A 51 2.09 -9.03 -17.82
N ASP A 52 3.02 -9.99 -17.78
CA ASP A 52 4.30 -9.94 -18.51
C ASP A 52 4.14 -9.60 -20.00
N ALA A 53 3.19 -10.25 -20.66
CA ALA A 53 2.93 -10.02 -22.07
C ALA A 53 2.39 -8.60 -22.36
N TRP A 54 1.63 -8.02 -21.43
CA TRP A 54 1.15 -6.65 -21.54
C TRP A 54 2.28 -5.64 -21.29
N ILE A 55 3.11 -5.85 -20.27
CA ILE A 55 4.27 -4.98 -19.98
C ILE A 55 5.19 -4.88 -21.20
N ALA A 56 5.41 -6.00 -21.90
CA ALA A 56 6.22 -6.04 -23.11
C ALA A 56 5.64 -5.20 -24.27
N THR A 57 4.35 -4.86 -24.25
CA THR A 57 3.71 -4.01 -25.25
C THR A 57 3.74 -2.53 -24.93
N LEU A 58 4.13 -2.15 -23.70
CA LEU A 58 4.18 -0.74 -23.28
C LEU A 58 5.32 -0.01 -23.96
N THR A 59 5.03 1.22 -24.37
CA THR A 59 6.03 2.13 -24.95
C THR A 59 6.54 3.08 -23.88
N TYR A 60 7.83 3.07 -23.63
CA TYR A 60 8.50 3.93 -22.65
C TYR A 60 9.10 5.17 -23.32
N PRO A 61 9.16 6.35 -22.64
CA PRO A 61 8.64 6.58 -21.28
C PRO A 61 7.10 6.59 -21.22
N ILE A 62 6.54 6.12 -20.10
CA ILE A 62 5.09 6.05 -19.88
C ILE A 62 4.72 6.65 -18.52
N THR A 63 3.61 7.41 -18.45
CA THR A 63 3.11 7.93 -17.17
C THR A 63 2.23 6.90 -16.46
N LEU A 64 2.12 7.00 -15.12
CA LEU A 64 1.24 6.09 -14.36
C LEU A 64 -0.22 6.18 -14.82
N LYS A 65 -0.72 7.37 -15.15
CA LYS A 65 -2.08 7.54 -15.69
C LYS A 65 -2.28 6.81 -17.02
N GLN A 66 -1.28 6.83 -17.89
CA GLN A 66 -1.32 6.08 -19.16
C GLN A 66 -1.23 4.57 -18.90
N MET A 67 -0.40 4.14 -17.97
CA MET A 67 -0.24 2.75 -17.57
C MET A 67 -1.55 2.17 -17.01
N VAL A 68 -2.21 2.88 -16.07
CA VAL A 68 -3.51 2.48 -15.50
C VAL A 68 -4.60 2.42 -16.58
N SER A 69 -4.64 3.40 -17.49
CA SER A 69 -5.59 3.41 -18.60
C SER A 69 -5.36 2.23 -19.57
N SER A 70 -4.10 1.94 -19.89
CA SER A 70 -3.73 0.78 -20.72
C SER A 70 -4.09 -0.53 -20.04
N MET A 71 -3.84 -0.65 -18.73
CA MET A 71 -4.22 -1.82 -17.92
C MET A 71 -5.74 -2.03 -17.95
N ALA A 72 -6.53 -0.99 -17.71
CA ALA A 72 -7.99 -1.05 -17.76
C ALA A 72 -8.50 -1.52 -19.13
N THR A 73 -7.90 -1.02 -20.20
CA THR A 73 -8.24 -1.45 -21.58
C THR A 73 -7.88 -2.90 -21.82
N LYS A 74 -6.70 -3.34 -21.36
CA LYS A 74 -6.20 -4.69 -21.58
C LYS A 74 -6.99 -5.76 -20.80
N THR A 75 -7.32 -5.46 -19.54
CA THR A 75 -8.04 -6.39 -18.67
C THR A 75 -9.56 -6.33 -18.85
N GLY A 76 -10.08 -5.25 -19.46
CA GLY A 76 -11.53 -4.97 -19.52
C GLY A 76 -12.14 -4.59 -18.15
N ILE A 77 -11.33 -4.40 -17.13
CA ILE A 77 -11.76 -4.01 -15.78
C ILE A 77 -11.72 -2.48 -15.69
N PRO A 78 -12.84 -1.81 -15.40
CA PRO A 78 -12.82 -0.37 -15.24
C PRO A 78 -11.98 0.05 -14.04
N ILE A 79 -10.91 0.82 -14.27
CA ILE A 79 -10.07 1.41 -13.23
C ILE A 79 -10.17 2.93 -13.34
N MET A 80 -10.36 3.61 -12.21
CA MET A 80 -10.43 5.07 -12.15
C MET A 80 -9.11 5.67 -12.64
N ALA A 81 -9.20 6.63 -13.57
CA ALA A 81 -8.02 7.30 -14.10
C ALA A 81 -7.27 8.05 -13.01
N LEU A 82 -5.95 7.85 -12.94
CA LEU A 82 -5.09 8.58 -12.01
C LEU A 82 -5.01 10.06 -12.43
N THR A 83 -5.10 10.94 -11.43
CA THR A 83 -4.91 12.38 -11.61
C THR A 83 -3.51 12.81 -11.20
N ASP A 84 -3.08 13.98 -11.66
CA ASP A 84 -1.76 14.52 -11.32
C ASP A 84 -1.62 14.88 -9.82
N ALA A 85 -2.74 15.17 -9.15
CA ALA A 85 -2.80 15.35 -7.69
C ALA A 85 -2.39 14.10 -6.91
N TYR A 86 -2.49 12.92 -7.54
CA TYR A 86 -2.05 11.64 -7.01
C TYR A 86 -0.86 11.06 -7.80
N ARG A 87 0.02 11.93 -8.30
CA ARG A 87 1.23 11.58 -9.06
C ARG A 87 0.95 10.78 -10.34
N GLY A 88 -0.23 10.96 -10.95
CA GLY A 88 -0.57 10.30 -12.21
C GLY A 88 0.40 10.66 -13.36
N ASN A 89 1.08 11.80 -13.28
CA ASN A 89 2.12 12.27 -14.20
C ASN A 89 3.52 11.70 -13.91
N TYR A 90 3.70 10.89 -12.84
CA TYR A 90 4.96 10.18 -12.62
C TYR A 90 5.30 9.34 -13.83
N THR A 91 6.54 9.47 -14.31
CA THR A 91 6.99 8.84 -15.56
C THR A 91 7.94 7.70 -15.28
N VAL A 92 7.61 6.52 -15.78
CA VAL A 92 8.45 5.33 -15.81
C VAL A 92 9.23 5.36 -17.12
N TYR A 93 10.55 5.44 -17.03
CA TYR A 93 11.42 5.66 -18.18
C TYR A 93 11.85 4.38 -18.89
N ASN A 94 12.00 3.30 -18.16
CA ASN A 94 12.52 2.04 -18.66
C ASN A 94 11.52 0.91 -18.43
N ASN A 95 11.66 -0.14 -19.22
CA ASN A 95 10.94 -1.39 -18.97
C ASN A 95 11.38 -1.96 -17.62
N PHE A 96 10.40 -2.21 -16.74
CA PHE A 96 10.60 -2.75 -15.39
C PHE A 96 10.31 -4.26 -15.32
N MET A 97 10.40 -4.96 -16.44
CA MET A 97 10.01 -6.38 -16.53
C MET A 97 10.64 -7.21 -15.40
N THR A 98 9.76 -7.74 -14.57
CA THR A 98 9.99 -8.87 -13.69
C THR A 98 9.24 -10.08 -14.26
N SER A 99 9.67 -11.29 -13.99
CA SER A 99 8.97 -12.47 -14.47
C SER A 99 7.80 -12.84 -13.55
N ASN A 100 6.67 -13.22 -14.14
CA ASN A 100 5.46 -13.66 -13.46
C ASN A 100 4.77 -12.59 -12.59
N ILE A 101 4.90 -11.32 -12.95
CA ILE A 101 4.21 -10.23 -12.26
C ILE A 101 2.73 -10.18 -12.67
N THR A 102 1.86 -9.97 -11.72
CA THR A 102 0.42 -9.83 -11.95
C THR A 102 0.02 -8.35 -12.13
N TYR A 103 -1.12 -8.10 -12.79
CA TYR A 103 -1.69 -6.75 -12.85
C TYR A 103 -1.95 -6.16 -11.46
N ARG A 104 -2.32 -7.01 -10.49
CA ARG A 104 -2.55 -6.58 -9.12
C ARG A 104 -1.27 -6.08 -8.45
N GLU A 105 -0.16 -6.79 -8.57
CA GLU A 105 1.14 -6.36 -8.04
C GLU A 105 1.60 -5.04 -8.67
N ILE A 106 1.38 -4.85 -9.98
CA ILE A 106 1.68 -3.58 -10.64
C ILE A 106 0.81 -2.45 -10.06
N LEU A 107 -0.48 -2.73 -9.81
CA LEU A 107 -1.36 -1.75 -9.18
C LEU A 107 -0.94 -1.41 -7.75
N GLU A 108 -0.41 -2.39 -7.00
CA GLU A 108 0.18 -2.20 -5.67
C GLU A 108 1.46 -1.34 -5.73
N TYR A 109 2.32 -1.55 -6.72
CA TYR A 109 3.48 -0.67 -6.97
C TYR A 109 3.05 0.77 -7.30
N ILE A 110 2.03 0.94 -8.13
CA ILE A 110 1.45 2.26 -8.43
C ILE A 110 0.88 2.90 -7.16
N ALA A 111 0.21 2.10 -6.31
CA ALA A 111 -0.33 2.57 -5.04
C ALA A 111 0.75 3.12 -4.11
N GLN A 112 1.91 2.47 -4.04
CA GLN A 112 3.06 2.94 -3.26
C GLN A 112 3.62 4.26 -3.79
N VAL A 113 3.77 4.41 -5.12
CA VAL A 113 4.22 5.67 -5.74
C VAL A 113 3.24 6.79 -5.44
N CYS A 114 1.94 6.51 -5.55
CA CYS A 114 0.86 7.50 -5.36
C CYS A 114 0.52 7.76 -3.88
N ASN A 115 0.99 6.91 -2.97
CA ASN A 115 0.59 6.86 -1.56
C ASN A 115 -0.94 6.82 -1.41
N VAL A 116 -1.55 5.84 -2.06
CA VAL A 116 -3.00 5.57 -2.06
C VAL A 116 -3.23 4.08 -1.85
N PHE A 117 -4.47 3.68 -1.64
CA PHE A 117 -4.89 2.29 -1.80
C PHE A 117 -6.02 2.19 -2.82
N PHE A 118 -6.01 1.10 -3.58
CA PHE A 118 -7.06 0.78 -4.54
C PHE A 118 -8.12 -0.10 -3.87
N TYR A 119 -9.36 0.08 -4.28
CA TYR A 119 -10.50 -0.69 -3.76
C TYR A 119 -11.57 -0.86 -4.84
N ALA A 120 -12.32 -1.94 -4.77
CA ALA A 120 -13.49 -2.13 -5.62
C ALA A 120 -14.65 -1.29 -5.07
N ASP A 121 -15.16 -0.39 -5.90
CA ASP A 121 -16.24 0.51 -5.50
C ASP A 121 -17.58 -0.25 -5.38
N SER A 122 -18.26 -0.06 -4.26
CA SER A 122 -19.50 -0.77 -3.96
C SER A 122 -20.70 -0.35 -4.80
N ALA A 123 -20.68 0.84 -5.38
CA ALA A 123 -21.76 1.37 -6.22
C ALA A 123 -21.55 1.06 -7.71
N THR A 124 -20.31 0.89 -8.13
CA THR A 124 -19.94 0.61 -9.52
C THR A 124 -18.98 -0.57 -9.55
N LYS A 125 -18.80 -1.23 -10.67
CA LYS A 125 -17.76 -2.26 -10.81
C LYS A 125 -16.36 -1.71 -10.97
N GLN A 126 -16.16 -0.42 -10.77
CA GLN A 126 -14.91 0.27 -11.00
C GLN A 126 -13.96 0.06 -9.82
N ILE A 127 -12.68 -0.20 -10.10
CA ILE A 127 -11.62 -0.07 -9.13
C ILE A 127 -11.30 1.41 -8.99
N LYS A 128 -11.40 1.93 -7.78
CA LYS A 128 -11.09 3.31 -7.42
C LYS A 128 -9.90 3.36 -6.48
N TYR A 129 -9.37 4.55 -6.27
CA TYR A 129 -8.30 4.79 -5.29
C TYR A 129 -8.67 5.94 -4.37
N LYS A 130 -8.16 5.89 -3.16
CA LYS A 130 -8.29 6.98 -2.18
C LYS A 130 -7.13 6.97 -1.19
N ARG A 131 -6.97 8.06 -0.47
CA ARG A 131 -6.21 8.13 0.79
C ARG A 131 -7.18 8.01 1.96
N TYR A 132 -6.65 7.81 3.15
CA TYR A 132 -7.47 7.89 4.35
C TYR A 132 -8.12 9.27 4.45
N THR A 133 -9.44 9.28 4.68
CA THR A 133 -10.25 10.49 4.64
C THR A 133 -11.00 10.66 5.96
N PRO A 134 -10.84 11.80 6.66
CA PRO A 134 -11.62 12.11 7.84
C PRO A 134 -13.11 12.16 7.54
N THR A 135 -13.90 11.50 8.39
CA THR A 135 -15.37 11.59 8.37
C THR A 135 -15.86 12.18 9.69
N ASN A 136 -17.11 12.63 9.71
CA ASN A 136 -17.75 13.11 10.93
C ASN A 136 -18.35 11.97 11.78
N THR A 137 -18.03 10.72 11.47
CA THR A 137 -18.58 9.56 12.17
C THR A 137 -17.97 9.42 13.55
N ILE A 138 -18.85 9.33 14.55
CA ILE A 138 -18.48 9.13 15.95
C ILE A 138 -19.18 7.88 16.46
N ILE A 139 -18.38 6.94 16.94
CA ILE A 139 -18.84 5.71 17.61
C ILE A 139 -18.55 5.90 19.11
N ASP A 140 -19.60 6.09 19.87
CA ASP A 140 -19.55 6.19 21.33
C ASP A 140 -19.99 4.87 21.97
N ASN A 141 -20.02 4.84 23.31
CA ASN A 141 -20.35 3.65 24.09
C ASN A 141 -21.80 3.14 23.90
N THR A 142 -22.65 3.85 23.20
CA THR A 142 -24.03 3.43 22.90
C THR A 142 -24.13 2.71 21.56
N LYS A 143 -23.08 2.79 20.71
CA LYS A 143 -23.11 2.29 19.34
C LYS A 143 -22.30 1.03 19.10
N TYR A 144 -21.23 0.80 19.87
CA TYR A 144 -20.46 -0.43 19.73
C TYR A 144 -20.99 -1.56 20.63
N VAL A 145 -20.88 -2.79 20.14
CA VAL A 145 -21.19 -4.02 20.89
C VAL A 145 -19.96 -4.51 21.64
N SER A 146 -18.82 -4.43 21.01
CA SER A 146 -17.53 -4.75 21.59
C SER A 146 -16.49 -3.70 21.19
N LEU A 147 -15.53 -3.46 22.08
CA LEU A 147 -14.44 -2.52 21.84
C LEU A 147 -13.19 -3.00 22.59
N ASN A 148 -12.14 -3.24 21.84
CA ASN A 148 -10.80 -3.50 22.37
C ASN A 148 -9.87 -2.40 21.85
N ILE A 149 -9.29 -1.60 22.75
CA ILE A 149 -8.41 -0.48 22.45
C ILE A 149 -7.02 -0.80 23.00
N SER A 150 -5.99 -0.63 22.17
CA SER A 150 -4.61 -0.69 22.62
C SER A 150 -4.30 0.45 23.60
N ASP A 151 -3.38 0.22 24.50
CA ASP A 151 -2.91 1.19 25.52
C ASP A 151 -1.85 2.16 24.96
N TYR A 152 -1.56 2.10 23.66
CA TYR A 152 -0.56 2.92 22.97
C TYR A 152 -1.14 3.58 21.71
N GLU A 153 -0.48 4.63 21.28
CA GLU A 153 -0.74 5.29 20.01
C GLU A 153 0.39 4.97 19.02
N ILE A 154 0.03 4.89 17.75
CA ILE A 154 1.00 4.83 16.66
C ILE A 154 1.57 6.23 16.45
N GLU A 155 2.89 6.33 16.55
CA GLU A 155 3.63 7.56 16.32
C GLU A 155 3.72 7.87 14.81
N PRO A 156 3.79 9.16 14.43
CA PRO A 156 3.96 9.55 13.04
C PRO A 156 5.24 8.99 12.44
N VAL A 157 5.21 8.73 11.14
CA VAL A 157 6.41 8.39 10.38
C VAL A 157 7.34 9.61 10.34
N ASP A 158 8.60 9.45 10.71
CA ASP A 158 9.62 10.48 10.75
C ASP A 158 10.71 10.31 9.67
N LYS A 159 10.68 9.19 8.94
CA LYS A 159 11.56 8.88 7.84
C LYS A 159 10.84 8.08 6.75
N VAL A 160 11.06 8.43 5.49
CA VAL A 160 10.65 7.62 4.33
C VAL A 160 11.89 7.24 3.56
N GLN A 161 12.02 5.96 3.23
CA GLN A 161 13.12 5.42 2.44
C GLN A 161 12.54 4.67 1.23
N ILE A 162 13.00 5.01 0.03
CA ILE A 162 12.59 4.36 -1.22
C ILE A 162 13.81 3.65 -1.78
N GLN A 163 13.75 2.33 -1.87
CA GLN A 163 14.80 1.47 -2.39
C GLN A 163 14.30 0.77 -3.66
N SER A 164 15.16 0.65 -4.67
CA SER A 164 14.85 -0.14 -5.87
C SER A 164 15.03 -1.64 -5.62
N THR A 165 16.05 -1.99 -4.83
CA THR A 165 16.38 -3.37 -4.43
C THR A 165 16.77 -3.41 -2.95
N PHE A 166 16.90 -4.61 -2.39
CA PHE A 166 17.39 -4.78 -1.01
C PHE A 166 18.83 -4.31 -0.79
N ASP A 167 19.65 -4.31 -1.82
CA ASP A 167 21.05 -3.93 -1.76
C ASP A 167 21.27 -2.42 -1.98
N ASP A 168 20.20 -1.65 -2.21
CA ASP A 168 20.24 -0.23 -2.47
C ASP A 168 19.84 0.57 -1.23
N ILE A 169 20.63 1.59 -0.89
CA ILE A 169 20.25 2.58 0.12
C ILE A 169 19.01 3.35 -0.31
N GLY A 170 18.90 3.63 -1.60
CA GLY A 170 17.81 4.37 -2.21
C GLY A 170 17.78 5.84 -1.79
N TYR A 171 16.57 6.38 -1.73
CA TYR A 171 16.30 7.79 -1.46
C TYR A 171 15.66 7.94 -0.09
N ILE A 172 16.21 8.84 0.73
CA ILE A 172 15.78 9.04 2.12
C ILE A 172 15.25 10.46 2.29
N ALA A 173 14.08 10.58 2.90
CA ALA A 173 13.54 11.82 3.43
C ALA A 173 13.29 11.67 4.93
N GLY A 174 13.67 12.68 5.72
CA GLY A 174 13.63 12.62 7.19
C GLY A 174 14.85 11.94 7.82
N THR A 175 14.92 11.99 9.15
CA THR A 175 16.13 11.59 9.89
C THR A 175 15.83 10.70 11.12
N GLY A 176 14.58 10.39 11.37
CA GLY A 176 14.17 9.63 12.56
C GLY A 176 14.36 8.12 12.43
N THR A 177 13.81 7.40 13.38
CA THR A 177 13.89 5.94 13.49
C THR A 177 12.59 5.24 13.09
N ASN A 178 11.45 5.96 13.09
CA ASN A 178 10.16 5.43 12.66
C ASN A 178 10.01 5.53 11.14
N ALA A 179 10.59 4.56 10.44
CA ALA A 179 10.73 4.62 9.00
C ALA A 179 9.57 3.90 8.27
N TYR A 180 9.05 4.55 7.24
CA TYR A 180 8.27 3.88 6.19
C TYR A 180 9.21 3.55 5.02
N ILE A 181 9.41 2.26 4.76
CA ILE A 181 10.37 1.78 3.77
C ILE A 181 9.60 1.16 2.60
N ILE A 182 9.85 1.65 1.39
CA ILE A 182 9.39 1.05 0.14
C ILE A 182 10.57 0.32 -0.48
N THR A 183 10.46 -1.00 -0.58
CA THR A 183 11.50 -1.87 -1.16
C THR A 183 10.98 -2.54 -2.42
N GLU A 184 11.89 -2.89 -3.32
CA GLU A 184 11.62 -3.73 -4.50
C GLU A 184 10.51 -3.21 -5.43
N ASN A 185 10.18 -1.92 -5.39
CA ASN A 185 9.24 -1.35 -6.34
C ASN A 185 9.95 -0.97 -7.64
N PRO A 186 9.75 -1.74 -8.72
CA PRO A 186 10.49 -1.55 -9.96
C PRO A 186 10.13 -0.25 -10.68
N LEU A 187 9.01 0.40 -10.34
CA LEU A 187 8.62 1.68 -10.91
C LEU A 187 9.53 2.83 -10.48
N PHE A 188 10.25 2.67 -9.37
CA PHE A 188 11.27 3.65 -8.94
C PHE A 188 12.63 3.44 -9.62
N PHE A 189 12.78 2.36 -10.36
CA PHE A 189 14.01 2.07 -11.10
C PHE A 189 14.11 2.95 -12.37
N THR A 190 14.54 4.18 -12.20
CA THR A 190 14.75 5.10 -13.32
C THR A 190 16.16 5.63 -13.26
N SER A 191 16.99 5.30 -14.25
CA SER A 191 18.42 5.55 -14.26
C SER A 191 18.85 7.01 -14.15
N ASP A 192 17.99 8.00 -14.44
CA ASP A 192 18.45 9.36 -14.68
C ASP A 192 17.76 10.47 -13.85
N LYS A 193 16.91 10.15 -12.85
CA LYS A 193 16.14 11.19 -12.16
C LYS A 193 16.03 11.01 -10.65
N GLN A 194 17.17 10.90 -10.01
CA GLN A 194 17.35 10.82 -8.57
C GLN A 194 16.58 11.92 -7.82
N THR A 195 16.65 13.16 -8.30
CA THR A 195 15.98 14.31 -7.68
C THR A 195 14.47 14.09 -7.56
N PHE A 196 13.85 13.48 -8.56
CA PHE A 196 12.41 13.28 -8.60
C PHE A 196 11.93 12.23 -7.59
N ILE A 197 12.68 11.14 -7.40
CA ILE A 197 12.36 10.12 -6.38
C ILE A 197 12.56 10.70 -4.97
N GLN A 198 13.58 11.55 -4.79
CA GLN A 198 13.79 12.26 -3.54
C GLN A 198 12.61 13.18 -3.19
N GLU A 199 12.05 13.88 -4.18
CA GLU A 199 10.83 14.68 -4.00
C GLU A 199 9.62 13.81 -3.61
N ILE A 200 9.48 12.63 -4.21
CA ILE A 200 8.42 11.68 -3.85
C ILE A 200 8.57 11.22 -2.40
N ALA A 201 9.78 10.85 -1.98
CA ALA A 201 10.04 10.46 -0.60
C ALA A 201 9.68 11.59 0.38
N ALA A 202 10.07 12.84 0.08
CA ALA A 202 9.72 14.01 0.88
C ALA A 202 8.20 14.26 0.94
N ASN A 203 7.51 14.11 -0.19
CA ASN A 203 6.07 14.28 -0.26
C ASN A 203 5.32 13.18 0.51
N ILE A 204 5.76 11.91 0.41
CA ILE A 204 5.19 10.81 1.19
C ILE A 204 5.42 11.05 2.68
N LEU A 205 6.62 11.50 3.08
CA LEU A 205 6.91 11.85 4.47
C LEU A 205 5.97 12.95 4.96
N SER A 206 5.77 14.02 4.19
CA SER A 206 4.84 15.09 4.55
C SER A 206 3.41 14.59 4.75
N GLU A 207 2.98 13.61 3.93
CA GLU A 207 1.66 12.99 4.02
C GLU A 207 1.51 12.07 5.24
N LEU A 208 2.57 11.35 5.64
CA LEU A 208 2.56 10.36 6.73
C LEU A 208 2.96 10.94 8.09
N SER A 209 3.74 12.02 8.13
CA SER A 209 4.28 12.61 9.36
C SER A 209 3.23 13.22 10.30
N THR A 210 1.99 13.36 9.86
CA THR A 210 0.86 13.87 10.66
C THR A 210 -0.08 12.77 11.14
N ILE A 211 0.17 11.52 10.74
CA ILE A 211 -0.72 10.40 11.03
C ILE A 211 -0.41 9.83 12.41
N THR A 212 -1.35 10.02 13.34
CA THR A 212 -1.35 9.35 14.65
C THR A 212 -2.69 8.68 14.88
N TYR A 213 -2.70 7.52 15.48
CA TYR A 213 -3.94 6.81 15.80
C TYR A 213 -3.73 5.76 16.88
N THR A 214 -4.84 5.35 17.51
CA THR A 214 -4.82 4.26 18.49
C THR A 214 -5.29 2.98 17.81
N PRO A 215 -4.50 1.90 17.79
CA PRO A 215 -4.96 0.60 17.30
C PRO A 215 -6.13 0.09 18.13
N MET A 216 -7.14 -0.45 17.43
CA MET A 216 -8.33 -0.97 18.09
C MET A 216 -9.12 -1.92 17.18
N THR A 217 -9.91 -2.77 17.81
CA THR A 217 -10.92 -3.58 17.15
C THR A 217 -12.25 -3.31 17.82
N PHE A 218 -13.28 -3.07 17.05
CA PHE A 218 -14.63 -2.85 17.58
C PHE A 218 -15.70 -3.43 16.65
N SER A 219 -16.86 -3.74 17.22
CA SER A 219 -18.01 -4.22 16.46
C SER A 219 -19.23 -3.35 16.70
N THR A 220 -20.07 -3.23 15.67
CA THR A 220 -21.36 -2.52 15.71
C THR A 220 -22.44 -3.37 15.06
N LEU A 221 -23.71 -3.10 15.40
CA LEU A 221 -24.82 -3.87 14.82
C LEU A 221 -25.09 -3.49 13.36
N ALA A 222 -24.85 -2.24 12.96
CA ALA A 222 -25.46 -1.71 11.73
C ALA A 222 -24.72 -0.62 10.98
N ASP A 223 -23.49 -0.30 11.34
CA ASP A 223 -22.76 0.80 10.68
C ASP A 223 -22.21 0.39 9.30
N PHE A 224 -23.11 -0.04 8.43
CA PHE A 224 -22.78 -0.49 7.08
C PHE A 224 -22.17 0.63 6.22
N GLY A 225 -22.42 1.90 6.56
CA GLY A 225 -21.90 3.07 5.83
C GLY A 225 -20.40 3.29 6.00
N ILE A 226 -19.82 2.90 7.13
CA ILE A 226 -18.38 3.02 7.39
C ILE A 226 -17.60 2.14 6.43
N GLN A 227 -16.56 2.67 5.79
CA GLN A 227 -15.76 1.97 4.78
C GLN A 227 -14.27 1.93 5.17
N CYS A 228 -13.54 0.95 4.65
CA CYS A 228 -12.08 0.98 4.71
C CYS A 228 -11.55 2.27 4.11
N GLY A 229 -10.57 2.90 4.81
CA GLY A 229 -10.02 4.20 4.46
C GLY A 229 -10.73 5.40 5.09
N ASP A 230 -11.79 5.19 5.85
CA ASP A 230 -12.39 6.25 6.66
C ASP A 230 -11.57 6.47 7.94
N ILE A 231 -11.44 7.74 8.34
CA ILE A 231 -10.92 8.13 9.65
C ILE A 231 -12.12 8.57 10.49
N ILE A 232 -12.35 7.88 11.58
CA ILE A 232 -13.48 8.12 12.47
C ILE A 232 -13.02 8.37 13.91
N LYS A 233 -13.94 8.73 14.78
CA LYS A 233 -13.70 8.77 16.23
C LYS A 233 -14.42 7.62 16.91
N VAL A 234 -13.69 6.83 17.68
CA VAL A 234 -14.26 5.75 18.51
C VAL A 234 -13.89 6.02 19.96
N ASN A 235 -14.90 6.23 20.79
CA ASN A 235 -14.72 6.58 22.20
C ASN A 235 -13.71 7.75 22.41
N GLY A 236 -13.81 8.77 21.56
CA GLY A 236 -12.93 9.95 21.56
C GLY A 236 -11.56 9.79 20.91
N LYS A 237 -11.11 8.57 20.59
CA LYS A 237 -9.82 8.28 19.97
C LYS A 237 -9.92 8.22 18.45
N THR A 238 -8.85 8.59 17.76
CA THR A 238 -8.77 8.51 16.29
C THR A 238 -8.58 7.06 15.86
N CYS A 239 -9.40 6.61 14.92
CA CYS A 239 -9.38 5.28 14.35
C CYS A 239 -9.35 5.36 12.82
N TYR A 240 -8.39 4.68 12.21
CA TYR A 240 -8.27 4.49 10.76
C TYR A 240 -8.88 3.13 10.40
N ILE A 241 -9.96 3.11 9.65
CA ILE A 241 -10.60 1.85 9.26
C ILE A 241 -9.77 1.16 8.20
N MET A 242 -9.01 0.14 8.62
CA MET A 242 -8.10 -0.62 7.74
C MET A 242 -8.73 -1.91 7.24
N LYS A 243 -9.57 -2.55 8.08
CA LYS A 243 -10.29 -3.75 7.72
C LYS A 243 -11.73 -3.65 8.21
N LYS A 244 -12.63 -4.24 7.45
CA LYS A 244 -14.05 -4.35 7.77
C LYS A 244 -14.52 -5.75 7.44
N SER A 245 -15.20 -6.39 8.38
CA SER A 245 -15.93 -7.64 8.19
C SER A 245 -17.43 -7.42 8.45
N ILE A 246 -18.26 -8.11 7.71
CA ILE A 246 -19.71 -8.05 7.88
C ILE A 246 -20.22 -9.48 7.91
N ASP A 247 -20.98 -9.79 8.94
CA ASP A 247 -21.69 -11.07 9.06
C ASP A 247 -23.13 -10.87 9.56
N SER A 248 -23.78 -11.95 9.95
CA SER A 248 -25.17 -11.92 10.48
C SER A 248 -25.29 -11.24 11.85
N SER A 249 -24.19 -11.02 12.57
CA SER A 249 -24.16 -10.37 13.89
C SER A 249 -23.87 -8.86 13.80
N GLY A 250 -23.39 -8.36 12.66
CA GLY A 250 -23.10 -6.94 12.44
C GLY A 250 -21.84 -6.66 11.64
N CYS A 251 -21.19 -5.57 11.98
CA CYS A 251 -19.94 -5.13 11.36
C CYS A 251 -18.82 -5.17 12.39
N GLU A 252 -17.68 -5.72 12.02
CA GLU A 252 -16.43 -5.64 12.77
C GLU A 252 -15.42 -4.77 12.00
N PHE A 253 -14.71 -3.93 12.73
CA PHE A 253 -13.75 -2.99 12.20
C PHE A 253 -12.41 -3.14 12.92
N GLU A 254 -11.33 -3.07 12.15
CA GLU A 254 -9.98 -3.15 12.67
C GLU A 254 -9.17 -1.93 12.24
N CYS A 255 -8.48 -1.35 13.21
CA CYS A 255 -7.43 -0.37 13.07
C CYS A 255 -6.13 -1.01 13.58
N ILE A 256 -5.26 -1.41 12.66
CA ILE A 256 -4.08 -2.23 12.96
C ILE A 256 -2.87 -1.32 13.16
N GLY A 257 -1.99 -1.68 14.07
CA GLY A 257 -0.71 -1.00 14.27
C GLY A 257 0.09 -1.69 15.37
N ASN A 258 1.39 -1.72 15.23
CA ASN A 258 2.30 -2.29 16.21
C ASN A 258 3.17 -1.20 16.82
N LYS A 259 3.28 -1.19 18.14
CA LYS A 259 4.23 -0.34 18.85
C LYS A 259 5.61 -0.97 18.78
N ILE A 260 6.53 -0.35 18.07
CA ILE A 260 7.88 -0.89 17.84
C ILE A 260 8.58 -1.27 19.15
N ARG A 261 8.30 -0.57 20.27
CA ARG A 261 8.93 -0.85 21.58
C ARG A 261 8.36 -2.07 22.32
N GLU A 262 7.10 -2.44 22.10
CA GLU A 262 6.50 -3.64 22.72
C GLU A 262 6.85 -4.91 21.97
N VAL A 263 7.05 -4.82 20.67
CA VAL A 263 7.52 -5.89 19.79
C VAL A 263 8.89 -6.44 20.21
N GLN A 264 9.68 -5.68 20.97
CA GLN A 264 10.99 -6.13 21.48
C GLN A 264 10.91 -7.05 22.70
N LYS A 265 9.75 -7.25 23.31
CA LYS A 265 9.72 -7.94 24.63
C LYS A 265 9.24 -9.38 24.61
N ASP A 266 8.30 -9.81 23.79
CA ASP A 266 7.64 -11.10 24.01
C ASP A 266 7.21 -11.93 22.78
N ASP A 267 7.56 -11.57 21.52
CA ASP A 267 7.11 -12.34 20.36
C ASP A 267 8.23 -12.59 19.32
N VAL A 268 8.33 -13.84 18.85
CA VAL A 268 9.33 -14.28 17.85
C VAL A 268 9.17 -13.49 16.51
N ASN A 269 7.95 -13.15 16.14
CA ASN A 269 7.69 -12.32 14.95
C ASN A 269 8.24 -10.90 15.11
N SER A 270 8.23 -10.37 16.32
CA SER A 270 8.78 -9.07 16.66
C SER A 270 10.31 -9.05 16.66
N ALA A 271 10.93 -10.14 17.10
CA ALA A 271 12.37 -10.31 17.00
C ALA A 271 12.85 -10.37 15.54
N ILE A 272 12.07 -11.00 14.65
CA ILE A 272 12.35 -11.06 13.20
C ILE A 272 12.22 -9.67 12.56
N THR A 273 11.17 -8.90 12.89
CA THR A 273 11.01 -7.53 12.38
C THR A 273 12.11 -6.60 12.89
N ALA A 274 12.47 -6.69 14.18
CA ALA A 274 13.59 -5.93 14.75
C ALA A 274 14.94 -6.35 14.14
N LEU A 275 15.12 -7.64 13.85
CA LEU A 275 16.31 -8.17 13.19
C LEU A 275 16.38 -7.69 11.75
N ASN A 276 15.26 -7.70 11.00
CA ASN A 276 15.18 -7.18 9.64
C ASN A 276 15.47 -5.68 9.60
N ASN A 277 14.90 -4.90 10.52
CA ASN A 277 15.18 -3.46 10.62
C ASN A 277 16.66 -3.19 10.95
N LYS A 278 17.26 -3.99 11.86
CA LYS A 278 18.67 -3.89 12.22
C LYS A 278 19.58 -4.37 11.08
N THR A 279 19.16 -5.38 10.34
CA THR A 279 19.86 -5.87 9.14
C THR A 279 19.82 -4.81 8.04
N ASN A 280 18.67 -4.18 7.81
CA ASN A 280 18.52 -3.09 6.85
C ASN A 280 19.36 -1.86 7.24
N GLU A 281 19.45 -1.54 8.53
CA GLU A 281 20.32 -0.48 9.05
C GLU A 281 21.80 -0.80 8.84
N LEU A 282 22.21 -2.04 9.09
CA LEU A 282 23.58 -2.52 8.84
C LEU A 282 23.90 -2.52 7.34
N ILE A 283 23.00 -2.99 6.48
CA ILE A 283 23.16 -2.95 5.03
C ILE A 283 23.36 -1.50 4.57
N ARG A 284 22.53 -0.57 5.04
CA ARG A 284 22.67 0.86 4.75
C ARG A 284 24.05 1.39 5.16
N THR A 285 24.52 1.08 6.36
CA THR A 285 25.81 1.54 6.86
C THR A 285 26.96 0.96 6.04
N VAL A 286 26.86 -0.30 5.63
CA VAL A 286 27.85 -0.96 4.75
C VAL A 286 27.87 -0.32 3.36
N ASP A 287 26.72 0.00 2.80
CA ASP A 287 26.60 0.60 1.48
C ASP A 287 27.07 2.07 1.47
N GLU A 288 26.80 2.83 2.52
CA GLU A 288 27.36 4.16 2.74
C GLU A 288 28.91 4.09 2.78
N THR A 289 29.45 3.11 3.53
CA THR A 289 30.90 2.89 3.63
C THR A 289 31.49 2.46 2.29
N LYS A 290 30.81 1.59 1.54
CA LYS A 290 31.22 1.13 0.21
C LYS A 290 31.20 2.27 -0.82
N SER A 291 30.17 3.12 -0.78
CA SER A 291 30.09 4.31 -1.63
C SER A 291 31.24 5.27 -1.35
N THR A 292 31.52 5.56 -0.07
CA THR A 292 32.65 6.40 0.34
C THR A 292 33.98 5.80 -0.07
N LEU A 293 34.15 4.48 0.07
CA LEU A 293 35.37 3.78 -0.34
C LEU A 293 35.59 3.82 -1.86
N THR A 294 34.49 3.72 -2.65
CA THR A 294 34.55 3.83 -4.12
C THR A 294 34.96 5.24 -4.55
N GLU A 295 34.42 6.27 -3.88
CA GLU A 295 34.76 7.66 -4.13
C GLU A 295 36.25 7.96 -3.81
N VAL A 296 36.74 7.50 -2.64
CA VAL A 296 38.14 7.62 -2.25
C VAL A 296 39.06 6.85 -3.21
N SER A 297 38.65 5.65 -3.62
CA SER A 297 39.41 4.87 -4.63
C SER A 297 39.48 5.57 -5.97
N GLY A 298 38.40 6.23 -6.40
CA GLY A 298 38.41 7.08 -7.61
C GLY A 298 39.33 8.30 -7.49
N GLN A 299 39.34 8.95 -6.32
CA GLN A 299 40.23 10.07 -6.04
C GLN A 299 41.71 9.64 -6.02
N VAL A 300 42.01 8.50 -5.39
CA VAL A 300 43.38 7.93 -5.38
C VAL A 300 43.87 7.62 -6.81
N LYS A 301 43.00 7.00 -7.62
CA LYS A 301 43.34 6.70 -9.02
C LYS A 301 43.60 7.95 -9.86
N ASN A 302 42.81 9.02 -9.66
CA ASN A 302 43.06 10.30 -10.32
C ASN A 302 44.39 10.92 -9.91
N ILE A 303 44.77 10.81 -8.61
CA ILE A 303 46.06 11.30 -8.11
C ILE A 303 47.24 10.49 -8.73
N GLU A 304 47.09 9.16 -8.82
CA GLU A 304 48.08 8.30 -9.48
C GLU A 304 48.22 8.62 -10.95
N ASP A 305 47.12 8.87 -11.67
CA ASP A 305 47.15 9.26 -13.10
C ASP A 305 47.75 10.66 -13.29
N GLU A 306 47.54 11.62 -12.40
CA GLU A 306 48.16 12.93 -12.41
C GLU A 306 49.65 12.87 -12.08
N GLN A 307 50.08 12.03 -11.13
CA GLN A 307 51.49 11.82 -10.82
C GLN A 307 52.26 11.05 -11.93
N GLY A 308 51.57 10.12 -12.60
CA GLY A 308 52.12 9.40 -13.75
C GLY A 308 52.40 10.31 -14.96
N ASN A 309 51.66 11.41 -15.11
CA ASN A 309 51.87 12.41 -16.15
C ASN A 309 52.99 13.43 -15.84
N ILE A 310 53.52 13.49 -14.60
CA ILE A 310 54.58 14.42 -14.19
C ILE A 310 55.99 13.83 -14.43
N THR A 311 56.10 12.54 -14.70
CA THR A 311 57.37 11.82 -14.88
C THR A 311 57.71 11.45 -16.33
N GLY A 312 56.93 11.95 -17.32
CA GLY A 312 57.16 11.72 -18.75
C GLY A 312 57.74 12.92 -19.51
#